data_d2f6ea43b006268b343e50c25411ad20
#
_entry.id   d2f6ea43b006268b343e50c25411ad20
#
_cell.length_a   1.000
_cell.length_b   1.000
_cell.length_c   1.000
_cell.angle_alpha   90.00
_cell.angle_beta   90.00
_cell.angle_gamma   90.00
#
_symmetry.space_group_name_H-M   'P 1'
#
loop_
_entity.id
_entity.type
_entity.pdbx_description
1 polymer ?
#
loop_
_entity_poly.entity_id
_entity_poly.type
_entity_poly.pdbx_seq_one_letter_code
_entity_poly.pdbx_strand_id
1 'polypeptide(L)'
;MERKKITDYNFEKYDSLFYFKNVLKNTGWKVFYKLFHRHIRRPWSRNQLRNFANSGYGLEIGCGTWTIAPSQRTIFSDAYISHAGNKSLAKVFFDASEIPYDNESFSFILSEHVLEHIYNPIKTINEWKRVLKNSGKIFLFLPHAERTFDRNRNRTTFQDLKTREHGVEKQIKKEILKDWINNVISKGLATHYNHIEAEEMISDGTIHYNVWIPEDVIFLLRSLGFNICYSLEKVPDRKDSFLVIAEKS
;
A
#
# COMPACT_ATOMS: atom_id res chain seq x y z
N MET A 1 15.15 -13.68 -12.84
CA MET A 1 15.05 -14.04 -11.41
C MET A 1 14.29 -15.35 -11.33
N GLU A 2 14.79 -16.33 -10.58
CA GLU A 2 14.08 -17.60 -10.37
C GLU A 2 12.82 -17.34 -9.53
N ARG A 3 11.67 -17.86 -9.99
CA ARG A 3 10.39 -17.65 -9.33
C ARG A 3 10.20 -18.63 -8.19
N LYS A 4 9.68 -18.14 -7.08
CA LYS A 4 9.40 -18.89 -5.86
C LYS A 4 8.01 -19.53 -5.90
N LYS A 5 7.85 -20.67 -5.27
CA LYS A 5 6.54 -21.26 -5.01
C LYS A 5 6.03 -20.85 -3.63
N ILE A 6 4.73 -20.69 -3.48
CA ILE A 6 4.11 -20.38 -2.17
C ILE A 6 4.42 -21.43 -1.13
N THR A 7 4.54 -22.70 -1.56
CA THR A 7 4.89 -23.85 -0.69
C THR A 7 6.23 -23.70 0.02
N ASP A 8 7.13 -22.85 -0.51
CA ASP A 8 8.45 -22.63 0.05
C ASP A 8 8.45 -21.59 1.19
N TYR A 9 7.28 -20.98 1.45
CA TYR A 9 7.13 -19.98 2.50
C TYR A 9 6.63 -20.61 3.80
N ASN A 10 7.35 -20.33 4.88
CA ASN A 10 6.95 -20.76 6.21
C ASN A 10 6.00 -19.73 6.83
N PHE A 11 4.72 -20.06 6.92
CA PHE A 11 3.69 -19.20 7.50
C PHE A 11 3.80 -19.22 9.04
N GLU A 12 4.19 -18.09 9.61
CA GLU A 12 4.22 -17.93 11.07
C GLU A 12 2.89 -17.42 11.62
N LYS A 13 2.53 -17.91 12.81
CA LYS A 13 1.44 -17.32 13.59
C LYS A 13 1.95 -16.04 14.28
N TYR A 14 1.59 -14.90 13.72
CA TYR A 14 1.68 -13.65 14.46
C TYR A 14 0.37 -13.47 15.25
N ASP A 15 0.41 -13.77 16.53
CA ASP A 15 -0.73 -13.51 17.40
C ASP A 15 -0.74 -12.04 17.86
N SER A 16 -1.86 -11.62 18.44
CA SER A 16 -2.01 -10.26 18.98
C SER A 16 -0.98 -9.96 20.08
N LEU A 17 -0.43 -11.00 20.73
CA LEU A 17 0.59 -10.88 21.77
C LEU A 17 1.96 -10.52 21.19
N PHE A 18 2.28 -11.00 19.99
CA PHE A 18 3.51 -10.64 19.27
C PHE A 18 3.52 -9.15 18.92
N TYR A 19 2.43 -8.64 18.34
CA TYR A 19 2.27 -7.21 18.07
C TYR A 19 2.30 -6.37 19.34
N PHE A 20 1.62 -6.83 20.38
CA PHE A 20 1.60 -6.21 21.69
C PHE A 20 3.01 -6.02 22.27
N LYS A 21 3.83 -7.06 22.29
CA LYS A 21 5.20 -7.02 22.84
C LYS A 21 6.12 -6.09 22.02
N ASN A 22 6.04 -6.10 20.70
CA ASN A 22 6.90 -5.28 19.84
C ASN A 22 6.57 -3.79 19.94
N VAL A 23 5.30 -3.42 19.99
CA VAL A 23 4.90 -2.02 20.10
C VAL A 23 5.10 -1.47 21.52
N LEU A 24 4.82 -2.27 22.56
CA LEU A 24 5.03 -1.87 23.97
C LEU A 24 6.52 -1.61 24.29
N LYS A 25 7.42 -2.36 23.69
CA LYS A 25 8.86 -2.24 23.95
C LYS A 25 9.42 -0.88 23.49
N ASN A 26 8.76 -0.23 22.52
CA ASN A 26 9.22 0.99 21.87
C ASN A 26 8.37 2.24 22.16
N THR A 27 7.20 2.08 22.79
CA THR A 27 6.27 3.21 23.03
C THR A 27 5.63 3.13 24.40
N GLY A 28 5.46 4.27 25.08
CA GLY A 28 4.73 4.33 26.34
C GLY A 28 3.26 3.89 26.21
N TRP A 29 2.64 3.38 27.28
CA TRP A 29 1.30 2.78 27.30
C TRP A 29 0.19 3.60 26.64
N LYS A 30 0.20 4.93 26.78
CA LYS A 30 -0.82 5.82 26.17
C LYS A 30 -0.69 5.87 24.63
N VAL A 31 0.55 5.89 24.11
CA VAL A 31 0.84 5.86 22.68
C VAL A 31 0.53 4.48 22.13
N PHE A 32 0.89 3.42 22.87
CA PHE A 32 0.54 2.04 22.54
C PHE A 32 -0.96 1.84 22.36
N TYR A 33 -1.81 2.28 23.31
CA TYR A 33 -3.26 2.12 23.24
C TYR A 33 -3.85 2.78 21.99
N LYS A 34 -3.37 3.99 21.67
CA LYS A 34 -3.79 4.74 20.48
C LYS A 34 -3.36 4.03 19.18
N LEU A 35 -2.11 3.56 19.11
CA LEU A 35 -1.58 2.82 17.96
C LEU A 35 -2.25 1.46 17.79
N PHE A 36 -2.50 0.74 18.89
CA PHE A 36 -3.17 -0.55 18.89
C PHE A 36 -4.57 -0.46 18.27
N HIS A 37 -5.37 0.52 18.70
CA HIS A 37 -6.71 0.71 18.15
C HIS A 37 -6.69 1.21 16.70
N ARG A 38 -5.79 2.12 16.39
CA ARG A 38 -5.73 2.75 15.05
C ARG A 38 -5.17 1.80 13.98
N HIS A 39 -4.17 1.00 14.30
CA HIS A 39 -3.42 0.25 13.30
C HIS A 39 -3.56 -1.27 13.42
N ILE A 40 -3.64 -1.79 14.64
CA ILE A 40 -3.60 -3.24 14.86
C ILE A 40 -5.01 -3.85 14.91
N ARG A 41 -5.92 -3.26 15.65
CA ARG A 41 -7.26 -3.84 15.88
C ARG A 41 -8.10 -3.81 14.61
N ARG A 42 -8.30 -2.67 14.02
CA ARG A 42 -9.01 -2.39 12.76
C ARG A 42 -10.09 -3.43 12.41
N PRO A 43 -11.14 -3.55 13.23
CA PRO A 43 -12.09 -4.64 13.11
C PRO A 43 -12.91 -4.59 11.83
N TRP A 44 -13.23 -3.39 11.34
CA TRP A 44 -13.98 -3.20 10.11
C TRP A 44 -13.15 -3.64 8.90
N SER A 45 -11.90 -3.16 8.79
CA SER A 45 -11.00 -3.52 7.69
C SER A 45 -10.71 -5.02 7.66
N ARG A 46 -10.49 -5.66 8.81
CA ARG A 46 -10.31 -7.12 8.93
C ARG A 46 -11.56 -7.88 8.49
N ASN A 47 -12.75 -7.34 8.80
CA ASN A 47 -14.00 -7.95 8.37
C ASN A 47 -14.15 -7.91 6.84
N GLN A 48 -13.74 -6.82 6.17
CA GLN A 48 -13.73 -6.77 4.70
C GLN A 48 -12.83 -7.87 4.11
N LEU A 49 -11.63 -8.07 4.64
CA LEU A 49 -10.77 -9.18 4.20
C LEU A 49 -11.44 -10.54 4.38
N ARG A 50 -12.14 -10.77 5.49
CA ARG A 50 -12.88 -12.03 5.70
C ARG A 50 -14.02 -12.22 4.71
N ASN A 51 -14.78 -11.15 4.43
CA ASN A 51 -15.93 -11.21 3.54
C ASN A 51 -15.56 -11.47 2.08
N PHE A 52 -14.46 -10.87 1.60
CA PHE A 52 -14.07 -10.90 0.19
C PHE A 52 -12.89 -11.83 -0.11
N ALA A 53 -12.12 -12.25 0.91
CA ALA A 53 -10.98 -13.15 0.78
C ALA A 53 -10.95 -14.16 1.94
N ASN A 54 -11.96 -15.03 2.02
CA ASN A 54 -12.12 -16.00 3.11
C ASN A 54 -11.25 -17.26 2.99
N SER A 55 -10.64 -17.49 1.84
CA SER A 55 -9.83 -18.70 1.55
C SER A 55 -8.60 -18.39 0.72
N GLY A 56 -7.72 -19.38 0.60
CA GLY A 56 -6.50 -19.32 -0.21
C GLY A 56 -5.39 -18.46 0.40
N TYR A 57 -4.27 -18.43 -0.30
CA TYR A 57 -3.08 -17.67 0.11
C TYR A 57 -3.13 -16.24 -0.40
N GLY A 58 -2.63 -15.31 0.40
CA GLY A 58 -2.52 -13.91 0.07
C GLY A 58 -1.10 -13.39 0.07
N LEU A 59 -0.92 -12.25 -0.55
CA LEU A 59 0.28 -11.44 -0.52
C LEU A 59 -0.07 -10.05 0.02
N GLU A 60 0.62 -9.60 1.05
CA GLU A 60 0.58 -8.21 1.49
C GLU A 60 1.83 -7.49 1.01
N ILE A 61 1.63 -6.41 0.28
CA ILE A 61 2.68 -5.58 -0.32
C ILE A 61 2.83 -4.32 0.52
N GLY A 62 4.06 -4.07 1.01
CA GLY A 62 4.35 -2.94 1.88
C GLY A 62 3.73 -3.08 3.27
N CYS A 63 3.90 -4.25 3.92
CA CYS A 63 3.25 -4.51 5.21
C CYS A 63 3.76 -3.62 6.36
N GLY A 64 4.95 -3.00 6.22
CA GLY A 64 5.52 -2.16 7.27
C GLY A 64 5.64 -2.87 8.61
N THR A 65 5.23 -2.20 9.68
CA THR A 65 5.36 -2.69 11.08
C THR A 65 4.11 -3.36 11.63
N TRP A 66 3.02 -3.39 10.88
CA TRP A 66 1.73 -3.99 11.29
C TRP A 66 0.92 -4.43 10.07
N THR A 67 -0.01 -5.35 10.28
CA THR A 67 -0.90 -5.85 9.24
C THR A 67 -2.32 -6.09 9.76
N ILE A 68 -3.28 -6.05 8.84
CA ILE A 68 -4.65 -6.53 9.06
C ILE A 68 -4.88 -7.92 8.45
N ALA A 69 -3.95 -8.42 7.66
CA ALA A 69 -4.05 -9.72 6.99
C ALA A 69 -3.87 -10.92 7.94
N PRO A 70 -4.49 -12.06 7.64
CA PRO A 70 -4.31 -13.29 8.42
C PRO A 70 -2.92 -13.88 8.17
N SER A 71 -2.06 -13.89 9.20
CA SER A 71 -0.66 -14.31 9.08
C SER A 71 -0.47 -15.78 8.68
N GLN A 72 -1.44 -16.65 9.00
CA GLN A 72 -1.37 -18.08 8.71
C GLN A 72 -1.45 -18.42 7.20
N ARG A 73 -1.82 -17.46 6.37
CA ARG A 73 -1.99 -17.65 4.93
C ARG A 73 -1.61 -16.45 4.08
N THR A 74 -0.90 -15.47 4.67
CA THR A 74 -0.45 -14.27 3.96
C THR A 74 1.06 -14.18 4.02
N ILE A 75 1.68 -14.00 2.87
CA ILE A 75 3.09 -13.65 2.76
C ILE A 75 3.20 -12.15 2.94
N PHE A 76 3.99 -11.71 3.92
CA PHE A 76 4.27 -10.30 4.17
C PHE A 76 5.52 -9.89 3.41
N SER A 77 5.37 -8.91 2.52
CA SER A 77 6.45 -8.35 1.73
C SER A 77 6.60 -6.86 1.91
N ASP A 78 7.79 -6.38 1.65
CA ASP A 78 8.12 -4.96 1.64
C ASP A 78 9.24 -4.70 0.63
N ALA A 79 9.44 -3.46 0.21
CA ALA A 79 10.62 -3.06 -0.55
C ALA A 79 11.82 -2.81 0.38
N TYR A 80 11.56 -2.42 1.63
CA TYR A 80 12.57 -1.99 2.59
C TYR A 80 12.57 -2.86 3.85
N ILE A 81 13.78 -3.20 4.35
CA ILE A 81 13.97 -3.92 5.63
C ILE A 81 13.51 -3.07 6.82
N SER A 82 13.68 -1.75 6.71
CA SER A 82 13.20 -0.78 7.70
C SER A 82 12.81 0.52 7.02
N HIS A 83 11.81 1.20 7.58
CA HIS A 83 11.39 2.52 7.14
C HIS A 83 11.18 3.42 8.37
N ALA A 84 11.65 4.67 8.30
CA ALA A 84 11.59 5.64 9.40
C ALA A 84 12.07 5.05 10.76
N GLY A 85 13.16 4.28 10.75
CA GLY A 85 13.74 3.65 11.95
C GLY A 85 12.97 2.43 12.49
N ASN A 86 11.90 2.01 11.84
CA ASN A 86 11.10 0.85 12.26
C ASN A 86 11.33 -0.33 11.33
N LYS A 87 11.65 -1.50 11.91
CA LYS A 87 11.83 -2.73 11.15
C LYS A 87 10.50 -3.26 10.62
N SER A 88 10.46 -3.58 9.33
CA SER A 88 9.31 -4.21 8.69
C SER A 88 9.03 -5.62 9.27
N LEU A 89 7.75 -6.03 9.24
CA LEU A 89 7.32 -7.41 9.51
C LEU A 89 7.61 -8.35 8.36
N ALA A 90 7.94 -7.81 7.19
CA ALA A 90 8.22 -8.58 5.99
C ALA A 90 9.37 -9.57 6.20
N LYS A 91 9.22 -10.73 5.57
CA LYS A 91 10.27 -11.76 5.47
C LYS A 91 10.78 -11.94 4.05
N VAL A 92 10.06 -11.36 3.10
CA VAL A 92 10.47 -11.30 1.70
C VAL A 92 10.49 -9.84 1.24
N PHE A 93 11.55 -9.47 0.53
CA PHE A 93 11.80 -8.10 0.11
C PHE A 93 11.96 -8.07 -1.41
N PHE A 94 11.14 -7.24 -2.06
CA PHE A 94 11.17 -7.07 -3.52
C PHE A 94 10.42 -5.79 -3.90
N ASP A 95 10.69 -5.30 -5.11
CA ASP A 95 9.92 -4.20 -5.69
C ASP A 95 8.50 -4.66 -6.02
N ALA A 96 7.50 -3.86 -5.68
CA ALA A 96 6.08 -4.18 -5.91
C ALA A 96 5.74 -4.42 -7.39
N SER A 97 6.57 -3.94 -8.33
CA SER A 97 6.43 -4.15 -9.77
C SER A 97 7.18 -5.38 -10.30
N GLU A 98 7.89 -6.15 -9.43
CA GLU A 98 8.69 -7.31 -9.80
C GLU A 98 8.57 -8.43 -8.76
N ILE A 99 7.40 -9.06 -8.70
CA ILE A 99 7.05 -10.05 -7.68
C ILE A 99 7.67 -11.42 -8.02
N PRO A 100 8.54 -11.99 -7.16
CA PRO A 100 9.27 -13.21 -7.45
C PRO A 100 8.45 -14.50 -7.23
N TYR A 101 7.19 -14.48 -7.61
CA TYR A 101 6.29 -15.62 -7.54
C TYR A 101 5.69 -15.96 -8.91
N ASP A 102 5.28 -17.21 -9.09
CA ASP A 102 4.64 -17.69 -10.31
C ASP A 102 3.32 -16.96 -10.59
N ASN A 103 2.88 -17.05 -11.85
CA ASN A 103 1.55 -16.58 -12.23
C ASN A 103 0.49 -17.30 -11.40
N GLU A 104 -0.61 -16.60 -11.10
CA GLU A 104 -1.77 -17.19 -10.43
C GLU A 104 -1.46 -17.87 -9.07
N SER A 105 -0.48 -17.31 -8.36
CA SER A 105 -0.07 -17.81 -7.06
C SER A 105 -1.06 -17.43 -5.94
N PHE A 106 -1.62 -16.23 -5.96
CA PHE A 106 -2.34 -15.67 -4.83
C PHE A 106 -3.84 -15.54 -5.08
N SER A 107 -4.64 -15.84 -4.05
CA SER A 107 -6.09 -15.62 -4.07
C SER A 107 -6.46 -14.18 -3.74
N PHE A 108 -5.59 -13.45 -3.05
CA PHE A 108 -5.76 -12.02 -2.81
C PHE A 108 -4.41 -11.31 -2.67
N ILE A 109 -4.43 -10.02 -2.97
CA ILE A 109 -3.37 -9.06 -2.64
C ILE A 109 -3.96 -7.98 -1.74
N LEU A 110 -3.26 -7.66 -0.66
CA LEU A 110 -3.53 -6.52 0.19
C LEU A 110 -2.41 -5.50 0.02
N SER A 111 -2.78 -4.25 -0.17
CA SER A 111 -1.85 -3.13 -0.19
C SER A 111 -2.48 -1.94 0.55
N GLU A 112 -1.75 -1.44 1.53
CA GLU A 112 -2.21 -0.34 2.36
C GLU A 112 -1.16 0.76 2.40
N HIS A 113 -1.49 1.93 1.81
CA HIS A 113 -0.60 3.08 1.70
C HIS A 113 0.76 2.74 1.08
N VAL A 114 0.71 2.17 -0.14
CA VAL A 114 1.90 1.81 -0.93
C VAL A 114 1.79 2.35 -2.36
N LEU A 115 0.62 2.20 -3.00
CA LEU A 115 0.48 2.48 -4.43
C LEU A 115 0.68 3.98 -4.74
N GLU A 116 0.39 4.87 -3.79
CA GLU A 116 0.66 6.30 -3.88
C GLU A 116 2.16 6.63 -3.98
N HIS A 117 3.03 5.76 -3.44
CA HIS A 117 4.49 5.89 -3.50
C HIS A 117 5.10 5.26 -4.75
N ILE A 118 4.31 4.63 -5.61
CA ILE A 118 4.81 3.95 -6.80
C ILE A 118 4.75 4.88 -8.00
N TYR A 119 5.90 5.07 -8.66
CA TYR A 119 6.01 5.94 -9.83
C TYR A 119 5.17 5.44 -11.03
N ASN A 120 5.19 4.14 -11.31
CA ASN A 120 4.43 3.53 -12.40
C ASN A 120 3.40 2.51 -11.87
N PRO A 121 2.23 2.96 -11.38
CA PRO A 121 1.20 2.06 -10.88
C PRO A 121 0.57 1.17 -11.95
N ILE A 122 0.60 1.54 -13.23
CA ILE A 122 0.10 0.69 -14.33
C ILE A 122 0.94 -0.59 -14.42
N LYS A 123 2.28 -0.46 -14.49
CA LYS A 123 3.21 -1.61 -14.49
C LYS A 123 2.97 -2.48 -13.26
N THR A 124 2.88 -1.86 -12.11
CA THR A 124 2.74 -2.53 -10.82
C THR A 124 1.42 -3.30 -10.70
N ILE A 125 0.28 -2.70 -11.06
CA ILE A 125 -1.02 -3.38 -11.02
C ILE A 125 -1.08 -4.53 -12.03
N ASN A 126 -0.45 -4.41 -13.19
CA ASN A 126 -0.33 -5.52 -14.15
C ASN A 126 0.50 -6.68 -13.58
N GLU A 127 1.57 -6.40 -12.83
CA GLU A 127 2.33 -7.43 -12.13
C GLU A 127 1.49 -8.09 -11.01
N TRP A 128 0.72 -7.31 -10.26
CA TRP A 128 -0.22 -7.84 -9.28
C TRP A 128 -1.29 -8.73 -9.93
N LYS A 129 -1.82 -8.28 -11.10
CA LYS A 129 -2.76 -9.08 -11.90
C LYS A 129 -2.15 -10.41 -12.35
N ARG A 130 -0.87 -10.41 -12.72
CA ARG A 130 -0.15 -11.62 -13.14
C ARG A 130 -0.11 -12.67 -12.03
N VAL A 131 0.23 -12.27 -10.81
CA VAL A 131 0.36 -13.20 -9.68
C VAL A 131 -0.96 -13.55 -9.01
N LEU A 132 -2.05 -12.80 -9.26
CA LEU A 132 -3.39 -13.15 -8.83
C LEU A 132 -3.95 -14.31 -9.65
N LYS A 133 -4.58 -15.25 -8.97
CA LYS A 133 -5.44 -16.29 -9.57
C LYS A 133 -6.62 -15.65 -10.30
N ASN A 134 -7.24 -16.40 -11.21
CA ASN A 134 -8.54 -16.01 -11.77
C ASN A 134 -9.54 -15.83 -10.62
N SER A 135 -10.36 -14.80 -10.70
CA SER A 135 -11.25 -14.33 -9.61
C SER A 135 -10.53 -13.96 -8.30
N GLY A 136 -9.21 -13.86 -8.31
CA GLY A 136 -8.43 -13.33 -7.20
C GLY A 136 -8.69 -11.84 -7.00
N LYS A 137 -8.58 -11.35 -5.75
CA LYS A 137 -8.98 -9.98 -5.40
C LYS A 137 -7.80 -9.14 -4.94
N ILE A 138 -7.86 -7.85 -5.28
CA ILE A 138 -7.00 -6.84 -4.68
C ILE A 138 -7.79 -5.98 -3.69
N PHE A 139 -7.13 -5.63 -2.59
CA PHE A 139 -7.62 -4.74 -1.55
C PHE A 139 -6.68 -3.55 -1.48
N LEU A 140 -7.16 -2.38 -1.90
CA LEU A 140 -6.40 -1.15 -1.91
C LEU A 140 -6.94 -0.19 -0.86
N PHE A 141 -6.20 0.00 0.23
CA PHE A 141 -6.41 1.08 1.18
C PHE A 141 -5.47 2.21 0.81
N LEU A 142 -5.99 3.33 0.36
CA LEU A 142 -5.21 4.44 -0.16
C LEU A 142 -5.57 5.75 0.55
N PRO A 143 -4.61 6.69 0.70
CA PRO A 143 -4.86 8.00 1.26
C PRO A 143 -5.81 8.78 0.33
N HIS A 144 -6.83 9.38 0.93
CA HIS A 144 -7.77 10.22 0.17
C HIS A 144 -7.18 11.61 -0.04
N ALA A 145 -7.19 12.10 -1.26
CA ALA A 145 -6.65 13.40 -1.63
C ALA A 145 -7.05 14.52 -0.66
N GLU A 146 -8.34 14.67 -0.39
CA GLU A 146 -8.88 15.78 0.41
C GLU A 146 -8.71 15.60 1.92
N ARG A 147 -8.43 14.39 2.42
CA ARG A 147 -8.37 14.08 3.85
C ARG A 147 -6.95 13.88 4.39
N THR A 148 -5.96 14.07 3.52
CA THR A 148 -4.54 13.93 3.87
C THR A 148 -3.80 15.25 3.64
N PHE A 149 -2.49 15.20 3.76
CA PHE A 149 -1.63 16.35 3.44
C PHE A 149 -1.60 16.67 1.93
N ASP A 150 -2.11 15.78 1.07
CA ASP A 150 -2.19 15.98 -0.39
C ASP A 150 -3.33 16.92 -0.83
N ARG A 151 -4.15 17.42 0.08
CA ARG A 151 -5.38 18.17 -0.23
C ARG A 151 -5.20 19.42 -1.10
N ASN A 152 -3.99 19.92 -1.23
CA ASN A 152 -3.66 21.07 -2.09
C ASN A 152 -2.97 20.65 -3.41
N ARG A 153 -2.84 19.36 -3.67
CA ARG A 153 -2.23 18.83 -4.89
C ARG A 153 -3.31 18.45 -5.90
N ASN A 154 -2.94 18.50 -7.17
CA ASN A 154 -3.80 17.98 -8.23
C ASN A 154 -3.89 16.46 -8.15
N ARG A 155 -5.07 15.90 -8.45
CA ARG A 155 -5.26 14.47 -8.55
C ARG A 155 -4.51 13.91 -9.75
N THR A 156 -3.97 12.71 -9.59
CA THR A 156 -3.29 11.97 -10.66
C THR A 156 -4.32 11.29 -11.55
N THR A 157 -4.40 11.70 -12.81
CA THR A 157 -5.31 11.12 -13.79
C THR A 157 -4.70 9.88 -14.45
N PHE A 158 -5.54 9.06 -15.09
CA PHE A 158 -5.06 7.93 -15.91
C PHE A 158 -4.17 8.40 -17.06
N GLN A 159 -4.43 9.58 -17.64
CA GLN A 159 -3.61 10.16 -18.70
C GLN A 159 -2.20 10.54 -18.16
N ASP A 160 -2.10 11.08 -16.94
CA ASP A 160 -0.80 11.34 -16.32
C ASP A 160 0.01 10.05 -16.17
N LEU A 161 -0.64 8.95 -15.75
CA LEU A 161 0.01 7.65 -15.65
C LEU A 161 0.49 7.12 -16.99
N LYS A 162 -0.31 7.29 -18.06
CA LYS A 162 0.09 6.95 -19.43
C LYS A 162 1.28 7.77 -19.93
N THR A 163 1.30 9.05 -19.60
CA THR A 163 2.43 9.93 -19.94
C THR A 163 3.72 9.45 -19.27
N ARG A 164 3.64 8.91 -18.04
CA ARG A 164 4.81 8.36 -17.34
C ARG A 164 5.41 7.12 -18.00
N GLU A 165 4.60 6.32 -18.68
CA GLU A 165 5.10 5.13 -19.41
C GLU A 165 6.05 5.49 -20.56
N HIS A 166 5.91 6.68 -21.14
CA HIS A 166 6.66 7.11 -22.32
C HIS A 166 7.56 8.32 -22.09
N GLY A 167 7.42 8.97 -20.92
CA GLY A 167 8.16 10.17 -20.56
C GLY A 167 9.54 9.92 -19.97
N VAL A 168 10.32 10.99 -19.84
CA VAL A 168 11.62 10.94 -19.16
C VAL A 168 11.40 10.92 -17.65
N GLU A 169 11.57 9.75 -17.04
CA GLU A 169 11.28 9.51 -15.61
C GLU A 169 11.91 10.56 -14.68
N LYS A 170 13.20 10.88 -14.89
CA LYS A 170 13.93 11.87 -14.08
C LYS A 170 13.26 13.25 -14.10
N GLN A 171 12.77 13.67 -15.25
CA GLN A 171 12.10 14.98 -15.41
C GLN A 171 10.76 14.97 -14.71
N ILE A 172 9.94 13.94 -14.90
CA ILE A 172 8.61 13.83 -14.30
C ILE A 172 8.72 13.73 -12.77
N LYS A 173 9.67 12.94 -12.25
CA LYS A 173 9.93 12.87 -10.80
C LYS A 173 10.31 14.23 -10.22
N LYS A 174 11.10 15.04 -10.94
CA LYS A 174 11.46 16.40 -10.52
C LYS A 174 10.23 17.33 -10.46
N GLU A 175 9.32 17.22 -11.42
CA GLU A 175 8.08 18.01 -11.42
C GLU A 175 7.16 17.62 -10.26
N ILE A 176 7.01 16.32 -9.99
CA ILE A 176 6.23 15.81 -8.85
C ILE A 176 6.85 16.25 -7.52
N LEU A 177 8.18 16.22 -7.39
CA LEU A 177 8.87 16.72 -6.20
C LEU A 177 8.62 18.21 -5.99
N LYS A 178 8.69 19.00 -7.06
CA LYS A 178 8.40 20.45 -6.99
C LYS A 178 6.97 20.70 -6.55
N ASP A 179 6.00 19.94 -7.06
CA ASP A 179 4.60 20.01 -6.63
C ASP A 179 4.46 19.66 -5.15
N TRP A 180 5.11 18.58 -4.69
CA TRP A 180 5.14 18.15 -3.30
C TRP A 180 5.70 19.25 -2.38
N ILE A 181 6.86 19.82 -2.70
CA ILE A 181 7.48 20.90 -1.92
C ILE A 181 6.53 22.11 -1.83
N ASN A 182 5.97 22.55 -2.95
CA ASN A 182 5.15 23.77 -3.01
C ASN A 182 3.78 23.58 -2.32
N ASN A 183 3.15 22.43 -2.45
CA ASN A 183 1.76 22.22 -2.04
C ASN A 183 1.61 21.43 -0.73
N VAL A 184 2.66 20.77 -0.25
CA VAL A 184 2.66 20.02 1.00
C VAL A 184 3.63 20.64 2.01
N ILE A 185 4.93 20.61 1.73
CA ILE A 185 5.97 21.04 2.69
C ILE A 185 5.85 22.53 3.01
N SER A 186 5.85 23.39 1.98
CA SER A 186 5.76 24.86 2.15
C SER A 186 4.44 25.33 2.77
N LYS A 187 3.41 24.45 2.78
CA LYS A 187 2.12 24.72 3.44
C LYS A 187 2.04 24.14 4.85
N GLY A 188 3.11 23.54 5.36
CA GLY A 188 3.14 22.96 6.70
C GLY A 188 2.18 21.77 6.89
N LEU A 189 1.85 21.04 5.82
CA LEU A 189 0.85 19.96 5.87
C LEU A 189 1.42 18.62 6.33
N ALA A 190 2.73 18.41 6.15
CA ALA A 190 3.43 17.16 6.51
C ALA A 190 4.63 17.46 7.40
N THR A 191 4.40 18.13 8.52
CA THR A 191 5.46 18.65 9.44
C THR A 191 6.40 17.56 9.98
N HIS A 192 5.96 16.32 10.03
CA HIS A 192 6.81 15.20 10.44
C HIS A 192 7.93 14.85 9.43
N TYR A 193 7.87 15.39 8.22
CA TYR A 193 8.91 15.25 7.20
C TYR A 193 9.84 16.48 7.08
N ASN A 194 9.63 17.55 7.85
CA ASN A 194 10.40 18.80 7.73
C ASN A 194 11.91 18.63 8.01
N HIS A 195 12.34 17.50 8.57
CA HIS A 195 13.73 17.18 8.85
C HIS A 195 14.41 16.38 7.73
N ILE A 196 13.67 16.03 6.67
CA ILE A 196 14.17 15.23 5.55
C ILE A 196 14.38 16.15 4.36
N GLU A 197 15.58 16.12 3.78
CA GLU A 197 15.87 16.85 2.55
C GLU A 197 15.02 16.32 1.38
N ALA A 198 14.65 17.21 0.46
CA ALA A 198 13.71 16.90 -0.60
C ALA A 198 14.20 15.77 -1.52
N GLU A 199 15.49 15.72 -1.80
CA GLU A 199 16.12 14.66 -2.59
C GLU A 199 16.10 13.32 -1.87
N GLU A 200 16.25 13.32 -0.56
CA GLU A 200 16.18 12.12 0.27
C GLU A 200 14.79 11.53 0.30
N MET A 201 13.73 12.38 0.28
CA MET A 201 12.33 11.93 0.22
C MET A 201 12.00 11.09 -1.02
N ILE A 202 12.73 11.28 -2.13
CA ILE A 202 12.58 10.46 -3.33
C ILE A 202 13.25 9.09 -3.12
N SER A 203 14.45 9.09 -2.53
CA SER A 203 15.26 7.88 -2.39
C SER A 203 14.74 6.93 -1.34
N ASP A 204 14.11 7.43 -0.28
CA ASP A 204 13.54 6.64 0.82
C ASP A 204 12.07 6.26 0.62
N GLY A 205 11.46 6.67 -0.51
CA GLY A 205 10.09 6.34 -0.84
C GLY A 205 9.03 7.11 -0.04
N THR A 206 9.41 8.23 0.58
CA THR A 206 8.47 9.03 1.41
C THR A 206 7.45 9.81 0.59
N ILE A 207 7.84 10.26 -0.62
CA ILE A 207 6.98 11.11 -1.46
C ILE A 207 5.77 10.36 -2.01
N HIS A 208 4.60 10.98 -2.00
CA HIS A 208 3.47 10.51 -2.78
C HIS A 208 3.61 10.93 -4.25
N TYR A 209 3.86 9.98 -5.14
CA TYR A 209 3.84 10.22 -6.58
C TYR A 209 2.42 10.37 -7.10
N ASN A 210 1.44 9.81 -6.41
CA ASN A 210 0.05 9.76 -6.84
C ASN A 210 -0.88 10.32 -5.77
N VAL A 211 -1.90 11.05 -6.24
CA VAL A 211 -2.95 11.67 -5.41
C VAL A 211 -4.30 11.28 -5.97
N TRP A 212 -5.13 10.60 -5.18
CA TRP A 212 -6.36 9.99 -5.67
C TRP A 212 -7.57 10.17 -4.75
N ILE A 213 -8.73 10.05 -5.36
CA ILE A 213 -10.01 9.71 -4.73
C ILE A 213 -10.45 8.32 -5.26
N PRO A 214 -11.49 7.68 -4.70
CA PRO A 214 -11.93 6.34 -5.15
C PRO A 214 -12.17 6.23 -6.65
N GLU A 215 -12.78 7.22 -7.28
CA GLU A 215 -13.17 7.22 -8.70
C GLU A 215 -11.97 7.10 -9.63
N ASP A 216 -10.85 7.75 -9.29
CA ASP A 216 -9.61 7.69 -10.07
C ASP A 216 -9.04 6.27 -10.09
N VAL A 217 -9.03 5.62 -8.91
CA VAL A 217 -8.53 4.24 -8.75
C VAL A 217 -9.49 3.23 -9.37
N ILE A 218 -10.79 3.42 -9.25
CA ILE A 218 -11.81 2.60 -9.92
C ILE A 218 -11.63 2.66 -11.44
N PHE A 219 -11.43 3.85 -12.00
CA PHE A 219 -11.17 4.01 -13.43
C PHE A 219 -9.89 3.29 -13.85
N LEU A 220 -8.79 3.47 -13.10
CA LEU A 220 -7.51 2.81 -13.34
C LEU A 220 -7.67 1.27 -13.35
N LEU A 221 -8.30 0.70 -12.33
CA LEU A 221 -8.48 -0.74 -12.22
C LEU A 221 -9.35 -1.33 -13.32
N ARG A 222 -10.45 -0.66 -13.67
CA ARG A 222 -11.30 -1.06 -14.81
C ARG A 222 -10.52 -1.03 -16.13
N SER A 223 -9.71 0.01 -16.36
CA SER A 223 -8.87 0.14 -17.55
C SER A 223 -7.83 -0.97 -17.67
N LEU A 224 -7.45 -1.60 -16.54
CA LEU A 224 -6.53 -2.73 -16.48
C LEU A 224 -7.22 -4.10 -16.40
N GLY A 225 -8.54 -4.14 -16.61
CA GLY A 225 -9.32 -5.39 -16.67
C GLY A 225 -9.56 -5.99 -15.29
N PHE A 226 -9.98 -5.18 -14.34
CA PHE A 226 -10.53 -5.62 -13.06
C PHE A 226 -12.01 -5.26 -12.94
N ASN A 227 -12.78 -6.13 -12.30
CA ASN A 227 -14.16 -5.88 -11.92
C ASN A 227 -14.21 -5.32 -10.49
N ILE A 228 -14.86 -4.18 -10.30
CA ILE A 228 -14.98 -3.57 -8.96
C ILE A 228 -16.02 -4.33 -8.15
N CYS A 229 -15.60 -4.92 -7.04
CA CYS A 229 -16.47 -5.64 -6.11
C CYS A 229 -17.05 -4.73 -5.03
N TYR A 230 -16.25 -3.78 -4.54
CA TYR A 230 -16.63 -2.88 -3.46
C TYR A 230 -15.79 -1.62 -3.47
N SER A 231 -16.39 -0.52 -3.07
CA SER A 231 -15.68 0.75 -2.88
C SER A 231 -16.29 1.49 -1.69
N LEU A 232 -15.44 2.13 -0.90
CA LEU A 232 -15.87 2.96 0.23
C LEU A 232 -14.99 4.21 0.32
N GLU A 233 -15.65 5.35 0.27
CA GLU A 233 -15.06 6.69 0.32
C GLU A 233 -14.23 6.93 1.60
N LYS A 234 -14.74 6.50 2.77
CA LYS A 234 -14.12 6.74 4.07
C LYS A 234 -14.10 5.49 4.92
N VAL A 235 -12.92 4.93 5.12
CA VAL A 235 -12.73 3.73 5.93
C VAL A 235 -13.02 4.03 7.41
N PRO A 236 -13.95 3.31 8.08
CA PRO A 236 -14.38 3.63 9.44
C PRO A 236 -13.26 3.61 10.48
N ASP A 237 -12.33 2.67 10.39
CA ASP A 237 -11.20 2.50 11.29
C ASP A 237 -9.88 3.09 10.74
N ARG A 238 -9.94 3.76 9.57
CA ARG A 238 -8.85 4.56 9.00
C ARG A 238 -9.39 5.73 8.17
N LYS A 239 -9.79 6.78 8.83
CA LYS A 239 -10.61 7.88 8.29
C LYS A 239 -9.92 8.74 7.21
N ASP A 240 -8.60 8.71 7.14
CA ASP A 240 -7.77 9.36 6.12
C ASP A 240 -7.75 8.60 4.79
N SER A 241 -8.25 7.36 4.80
CA SER A 241 -8.18 6.44 3.67
C SER A 241 -9.54 6.13 3.07
N PHE A 242 -9.51 5.74 1.81
CA PHE A 242 -10.60 5.03 1.12
C PHE A 242 -10.21 3.58 0.85
N LEU A 243 -11.17 2.76 0.47
CA LEU A 243 -10.98 1.36 0.10
C LEU A 243 -11.57 1.09 -1.28
N VAL A 244 -10.82 0.39 -2.13
CA VAL A 244 -11.33 -0.25 -3.33
C VAL A 244 -10.97 -1.73 -3.29
N ILE A 245 -11.98 -2.60 -3.52
CA ILE A 245 -11.81 -4.04 -3.69
C ILE A 245 -12.19 -4.39 -5.13
N ALA A 246 -11.28 -5.03 -5.84
CA ALA A 246 -11.50 -5.42 -7.21
C ALA A 246 -11.06 -6.86 -7.47
N GLU A 247 -11.72 -7.52 -8.41
CA GLU A 247 -11.49 -8.91 -8.79
C GLU A 247 -10.85 -8.96 -10.17
N LYS A 248 -9.84 -9.80 -10.34
CA LYS A 248 -9.25 -10.12 -11.65
C LYS A 248 -10.30 -10.79 -12.53
N SER A 249 -10.56 -10.18 -13.69
CA SER A 249 -11.41 -10.74 -14.76
C SER A 249 -10.75 -11.94 -15.41
#